data_44e3c750fcf0c3577a2a827f60d7753f
#
_entry.id   44e3c750fcf0c3577a2a827f60d7753f
#
_cell.length_a   1.000
_cell.length_b   1.000
_cell.length_c   1.000
_cell.angle_alpha   90.00
_cell.angle_beta   90.00
_cell.angle_gamma   90.00
#
_symmetry.space_group_name_H-M   'P 1'
#
loop_
_entity.id
_entity.type
_entity.pdbx_description
1 polymer ?
#
loop_
_entity_poly.entity_id
_entity_poly.type
_entity_poly.pdbx_seq_one_letter_code
_entity_poly.pdbx_strand_id
1 'polypeptide(L)'
;NLLEKTNDAKKYAEQLEKTRAAYIKAFVKKDGTMKDDYQGAYVMALKMVIPKGALWDKVHAKLIARINQDGMQTGFFATEHILPLLADNGNVRLAFDLLLDDRCGGWMYQVKAGATTTWERWDALQQDGTVNESKMSGDNMVSFNHYSFGSVGKLYYQYILGIKPIEPGFKKIKIQPHIDDRIGHFSGS
;
A
#
# COMPACT_ATOMS: atom_id res chain seq x y z
N ASN A 1 -23.44 -12.37 6.79
CA ASN A 1 -24.40 -11.51 6.07
C ASN A 1 -25.08 -10.54 7.05
N LEU A 2 -24.45 -9.38 7.26
CA LEU A 2 -24.93 -8.35 8.22
C LEU A 2 -26.32 -7.78 7.88
N LEU A 3 -26.72 -7.87 6.61
CA LEU A 3 -27.98 -7.34 6.11
C LEU A 3 -29.05 -8.41 5.93
N GLU A 4 -28.77 -9.65 6.33
CA GLU A 4 -29.66 -10.82 6.20
C GLU A 4 -30.15 -11.11 4.77
N LYS A 5 -29.52 -10.50 3.76
CA LYS A 5 -29.84 -10.68 2.34
C LYS A 5 -29.11 -11.87 1.75
N THR A 6 -29.51 -13.08 2.12
CA THR A 6 -28.83 -14.33 1.78
C THR A 6 -28.71 -14.57 0.28
N ASN A 7 -29.75 -14.28 -0.50
CA ASN A 7 -29.74 -14.47 -1.95
C ASN A 7 -28.75 -13.52 -2.64
N ASP A 8 -28.72 -12.25 -2.20
CA ASP A 8 -27.74 -11.29 -2.73
C ASP A 8 -26.32 -11.70 -2.34
N ALA A 9 -26.10 -12.14 -1.10
CA ALA A 9 -24.80 -12.61 -0.66
C ALA A 9 -24.28 -13.77 -1.54
N LYS A 10 -25.14 -14.75 -1.85
CA LYS A 10 -24.80 -15.87 -2.74
C LYS A 10 -24.48 -15.38 -4.15
N LYS A 11 -25.34 -14.53 -4.72
CA LYS A 11 -25.16 -13.95 -6.06
C LYS A 11 -23.82 -13.22 -6.19
N TYR A 12 -23.50 -12.35 -5.22
CA TYR A 12 -22.25 -11.60 -5.26
C TYR A 12 -21.01 -12.45 -4.97
N ALA A 13 -21.13 -13.50 -4.15
CA ALA A 13 -20.05 -14.46 -3.96
C ALA A 13 -19.72 -15.21 -5.26
N GLU A 14 -20.73 -15.69 -5.99
CA GLU A 14 -20.53 -16.32 -7.30
C GLU A 14 -19.92 -15.34 -8.33
N GLN A 15 -20.40 -14.10 -8.35
CA GLN A 15 -19.88 -13.06 -9.22
C GLN A 15 -18.42 -12.75 -8.89
N LEU A 16 -18.06 -12.69 -7.60
CA LEU A 16 -16.68 -12.47 -7.15
C LEU A 16 -15.73 -13.54 -7.69
N GLU A 17 -16.11 -14.82 -7.57
CA GLU A 17 -15.25 -15.91 -8.05
C GLU A 17 -15.08 -15.89 -9.58
N LYS A 18 -16.15 -15.59 -10.33
CA LYS A 18 -16.06 -15.41 -11.79
C LYS A 18 -15.12 -14.25 -12.16
N THR A 19 -15.26 -13.12 -11.47
CA THR A 19 -14.42 -11.93 -11.70
C THR A 19 -12.97 -12.20 -11.35
N ARG A 20 -12.68 -12.89 -10.24
CA ARG A 20 -11.33 -13.31 -9.83
C ARG A 20 -10.68 -14.18 -10.88
N ALA A 21 -11.38 -15.22 -11.34
CA ALA A 21 -10.87 -16.14 -12.36
C ALA A 21 -10.56 -15.40 -13.67
N ALA A 22 -11.45 -14.52 -14.11
CA ALA A 22 -11.27 -13.72 -15.31
C ALA A 22 -10.07 -12.76 -15.19
N TYR A 23 -9.95 -12.07 -14.04
CA TYR A 23 -8.83 -11.18 -13.78
C TYR A 23 -7.49 -11.93 -13.78
N ILE A 24 -7.39 -13.02 -13.02
CA ILE A 24 -6.17 -13.83 -12.95
C ILE A 24 -5.76 -14.29 -14.34
N LYS A 25 -6.71 -14.81 -15.13
CA LYS A 25 -6.45 -15.25 -16.51
C LYS A 25 -5.96 -14.12 -17.41
N ALA A 26 -6.48 -12.91 -17.25
CA ALA A 26 -6.17 -11.77 -18.12
C ALA A 26 -4.88 -11.06 -17.76
N PHE A 27 -4.55 -10.98 -16.45
CA PHE A 27 -3.54 -10.06 -15.95
C PHE A 27 -2.39 -10.70 -15.17
N VAL A 28 -2.47 -12.00 -14.81
CA VAL A 28 -1.43 -12.66 -14.01
C VAL A 28 -0.79 -13.79 -14.82
N LYS A 29 0.53 -13.73 -14.99
CA LYS A 29 1.30 -14.79 -15.62
C LYS A 29 1.54 -15.96 -14.66
N LYS A 30 1.88 -17.15 -15.20
CA LYS A 30 2.11 -18.37 -14.41
C LYS A 30 3.26 -18.24 -13.39
N ASP A 31 4.22 -17.37 -13.64
CA ASP A 31 5.36 -17.10 -12.77
C ASP A 31 5.07 -16.04 -11.71
N GLY A 32 3.85 -15.51 -11.65
CA GLY A 32 3.43 -14.46 -10.73
C GLY A 32 3.68 -13.03 -11.22
N THR A 33 4.23 -12.84 -12.41
CA THR A 33 4.41 -11.49 -12.99
C THR A 33 3.05 -10.94 -13.44
N MET A 34 2.76 -9.69 -13.10
CA MET A 34 1.58 -8.99 -13.59
C MET A 34 1.78 -8.59 -15.06
N LYS A 35 0.70 -8.55 -15.85
CA LYS A 35 0.76 -8.06 -17.23
C LYS A 35 1.24 -6.62 -17.30
N ASP A 36 0.66 -5.79 -16.44
CA ASP A 36 1.08 -4.42 -16.22
C ASP A 36 2.03 -4.43 -15.00
N ASP A 37 3.34 -4.47 -15.28
CA ASP A 37 4.38 -4.75 -14.30
C ASP A 37 4.78 -3.49 -13.51
N TYR A 38 3.86 -2.97 -12.68
CA TYR A 38 4.08 -1.88 -11.73
C TYR A 38 3.54 -2.22 -10.34
N GLN A 39 4.11 -1.65 -9.29
CA GLN A 39 3.84 -2.01 -7.89
C GLN A 39 2.35 -1.98 -7.55
N GLY A 40 1.60 -0.98 -8.01
CA GLY A 40 0.17 -0.86 -7.76
C GLY A 40 -0.65 -2.04 -8.24
N ALA A 41 -0.30 -2.62 -9.41
CA ALA A 41 -0.98 -3.81 -9.94
C ALA A 41 -0.79 -5.02 -9.00
N TYR A 42 0.43 -5.25 -8.52
CA TYR A 42 0.72 -6.32 -7.56
C TYR A 42 -0.04 -6.13 -6.24
N VAL A 43 0.02 -4.93 -5.67
CA VAL A 43 -0.61 -4.61 -4.38
C VAL A 43 -2.12 -4.83 -4.46
N MET A 44 -2.77 -4.29 -5.49
CA MET A 44 -4.23 -4.42 -5.66
C MET A 44 -4.65 -5.86 -5.95
N ALA A 45 -3.88 -6.59 -6.78
CA ALA A 45 -4.15 -8.00 -7.05
C ALA A 45 -4.05 -8.86 -5.79
N LEU A 46 -2.99 -8.67 -4.99
CA LEU A 46 -2.77 -9.40 -3.73
C LEU A 46 -3.81 -9.06 -2.66
N LYS A 47 -4.24 -7.81 -2.61
CA LYS A 47 -5.21 -7.34 -1.61
C LYS A 47 -6.63 -7.73 -1.93
N MET A 48 -7.05 -7.64 -3.20
CA MET A 48 -8.46 -7.68 -3.58
C MET A 48 -8.84 -8.95 -4.35
N VAL A 49 -7.91 -9.54 -5.10
CA VAL A 49 -8.26 -10.52 -6.14
C VAL A 49 -7.71 -11.90 -5.87
N ILE A 50 -6.41 -12.03 -5.64
CA ILE A 50 -5.76 -13.34 -5.56
C ILE A 50 -5.90 -13.89 -4.15
N PRO A 51 -6.57 -15.03 -3.95
CA PRO A 51 -6.64 -15.66 -2.64
C PRO A 51 -5.27 -16.21 -2.21
N LYS A 52 -5.03 -16.31 -0.90
CA LYS A 52 -3.81 -16.90 -0.35
C LYS A 52 -3.56 -18.30 -0.90
N GLY A 53 -2.31 -18.59 -1.25
CA GLY A 53 -1.86 -19.85 -1.84
C GLY A 53 -0.70 -19.64 -2.81
N ALA A 54 -0.29 -20.69 -3.51
CA ALA A 54 0.94 -20.71 -4.31
C ALA A 54 1.05 -19.59 -5.37
N LEU A 55 -0.07 -19.19 -5.98
CA LEU A 55 -0.05 -18.05 -6.92
C LEU A 55 0.16 -16.73 -6.17
N TRP A 56 -0.54 -16.56 -5.04
CA TRP A 56 -0.38 -15.38 -4.19
C TRP A 56 1.08 -15.22 -3.76
N ASP A 57 1.74 -16.30 -3.33
CA ASP A 57 3.13 -16.29 -2.88
C ASP A 57 4.08 -15.87 -3.99
N LYS A 58 3.85 -16.35 -5.22
CA LYS A 58 4.63 -15.95 -6.40
C LYS A 58 4.47 -14.45 -6.70
N VAL A 59 3.24 -13.97 -6.72
CA VAL A 59 2.93 -12.55 -6.99
C VAL A 59 3.52 -11.65 -5.89
N HIS A 60 3.44 -12.09 -4.62
CA HIS A 60 4.03 -11.38 -3.49
C HIS A 60 5.56 -11.31 -3.58
N ALA A 61 6.22 -12.41 -3.97
CA ALA A 61 7.66 -12.40 -4.17
C ALA A 61 8.09 -11.45 -5.30
N LYS A 62 7.28 -11.33 -6.37
CA LYS A 62 7.53 -10.36 -7.45
C LYS A 62 7.37 -8.91 -6.94
N LEU A 63 6.35 -8.63 -6.13
CA LEU A 63 6.18 -7.32 -5.50
C LEU A 63 7.40 -6.95 -4.65
N ILE A 64 7.89 -7.88 -3.80
CA ILE A 64 9.08 -7.64 -2.97
C ILE A 64 10.30 -7.35 -3.84
N ALA A 65 10.51 -8.10 -4.92
CA ALA A 65 11.62 -7.87 -5.85
C ALA A 65 11.55 -6.46 -6.47
N ARG A 66 10.35 -6.02 -6.88
CA ARG A 66 10.13 -4.67 -7.41
C ARG A 66 10.40 -3.58 -6.38
N ILE A 67 9.95 -3.78 -5.14
CA ILE A 67 10.20 -2.83 -4.05
C ILE A 67 11.70 -2.69 -3.78
N ASN A 68 12.42 -3.80 -3.72
CA ASN A 68 13.87 -3.78 -3.49
C ASN A 68 14.65 -3.09 -4.62
N GLN A 69 14.13 -3.15 -5.83
CA GLN A 69 14.74 -2.50 -7.00
C GLN A 69 14.41 -1.01 -7.07
N ASP A 70 13.15 -0.65 -6.90
CA ASP A 70 12.61 0.65 -7.31
C ASP A 70 12.23 1.55 -6.12
N GLY A 71 12.25 1.04 -4.87
CA GLY A 71 11.72 1.75 -3.71
C GLY A 71 10.20 1.91 -3.78
N MET A 72 9.66 3.03 -3.29
CA MET A 72 8.23 3.33 -3.32
C MET A 72 7.81 3.88 -4.68
N GLN A 73 6.90 3.17 -5.37
CA GLN A 73 6.40 3.54 -6.70
C GLN A 73 4.88 3.35 -6.82
N THR A 74 4.15 3.32 -5.70
CA THR A 74 2.70 3.15 -5.74
C THR A 74 1.98 4.47 -6.06
N GLY A 75 0.88 4.35 -6.79
CA GLY A 75 -0.11 5.43 -6.93
C GLY A 75 -1.13 5.39 -5.79
N PHE A 76 -2.10 6.29 -5.80
CA PHE A 76 -3.05 6.58 -4.72
C PHE A 76 -3.76 5.35 -4.15
N PHE A 77 -4.32 4.50 -5.00
CA PHE A 77 -5.10 3.33 -4.55
C PHE A 77 -4.27 2.25 -3.86
N ALA A 78 -3.01 2.09 -4.25
CA ALA A 78 -2.16 1.04 -3.72
C ALA A 78 -1.39 1.48 -2.46
N THR A 79 -1.14 2.77 -2.30
CA THR A 79 -0.33 3.31 -1.20
C THR A 79 -0.91 2.98 0.17
N GLU A 80 -2.23 3.03 0.35
CA GLU A 80 -2.88 2.63 1.61
C GLU A 80 -2.60 1.17 1.99
N HIS A 81 -2.35 0.33 1.00
CA HIS A 81 -2.31 -1.12 1.19
C HIS A 81 -0.91 -1.71 1.24
N ILE A 82 0.10 -1.06 0.64
CA ILE A 82 1.43 -1.66 0.49
C ILE A 82 2.11 -1.95 1.83
N LEU A 83 2.18 -0.98 2.75
CA LEU A 83 2.86 -1.18 4.03
C LEU A 83 2.12 -2.19 4.92
N PRO A 84 0.76 -2.11 5.07
CA PRO A 84 -0.01 -3.17 5.72
C PRO A 84 0.18 -4.55 5.09
N LEU A 85 0.18 -4.64 3.76
CA LEU A 85 0.38 -5.91 3.06
C LEU A 85 1.73 -6.55 3.38
N LEU A 86 2.78 -5.76 3.40
CA LEU A 86 4.13 -6.22 3.78
C LEU A 86 4.16 -6.66 5.24
N ALA A 87 3.67 -5.83 6.16
CA ALA A 87 3.71 -6.09 7.59
C ALA A 87 2.91 -7.34 7.98
N ASP A 88 1.70 -7.52 7.43
CA ASP A 88 0.84 -8.67 7.71
C ASP A 88 1.37 -9.99 7.10
N ASN A 89 2.39 -9.92 6.23
CA ASN A 89 2.96 -11.08 5.54
C ASN A 89 4.45 -11.29 5.81
N GLY A 90 4.91 -10.91 7.01
CA GLY A 90 6.26 -11.22 7.50
C GLY A 90 7.35 -10.27 7.01
N ASN A 91 7.01 -9.20 6.29
CA ASN A 91 7.96 -8.24 5.74
C ASN A 91 7.89 -6.88 6.46
N VAL A 92 7.73 -6.92 7.78
CA VAL A 92 7.66 -5.69 8.62
C VAL A 92 8.86 -4.79 8.41
N ARG A 93 10.07 -5.37 8.39
CA ARG A 93 11.30 -4.60 8.18
C ARG A 93 11.27 -3.83 6.86
N LEU A 94 10.84 -4.47 5.77
CA LEU A 94 10.71 -3.83 4.46
C LEU A 94 9.66 -2.71 4.46
N ALA A 95 8.57 -2.87 5.23
CA ALA A 95 7.59 -1.80 5.39
C ALA A 95 8.20 -0.57 6.09
N PHE A 96 9.04 -0.77 7.12
CA PHE A 96 9.79 0.30 7.76
C PHE A 96 10.88 0.89 6.85
N ASP A 97 11.54 0.07 6.04
CA ASP A 97 12.53 0.55 5.06
C ASP A 97 11.89 1.53 4.08
N LEU A 98 10.69 1.21 3.56
CA LEU A 98 9.95 2.13 2.69
C LEU A 98 9.46 3.39 3.41
N LEU A 99 9.02 3.27 4.67
CA LEU A 99 8.58 4.43 5.46
C LEU A 99 9.71 5.41 5.70
N LEU A 100 10.90 4.89 6.02
CA LEU A 100 12.08 5.66 6.43
C LEU A 100 13.03 5.99 5.28
N ASP A 101 12.70 5.57 4.05
CA ASP A 101 13.50 5.89 2.86
C ASP A 101 13.48 7.40 2.61
N ASP A 102 14.65 8.01 2.68
CA ASP A 102 14.86 9.45 2.49
C ASP A 102 15.34 9.82 1.08
N ARG A 103 15.44 8.84 0.20
CA ARG A 103 15.68 9.08 -1.23
C ARG A 103 14.43 9.66 -1.88
N CYS A 104 14.59 10.39 -2.97
CA CYS A 104 13.47 10.90 -3.75
C CYS A 104 12.48 9.77 -4.07
N GLY A 105 11.22 9.96 -3.71
CA GLY A 105 10.16 8.98 -3.88
C GLY A 105 9.62 8.35 -2.60
N GLY A 106 9.90 8.91 -1.41
CA GLY A 106 9.41 8.38 -0.13
C GLY A 106 8.77 9.42 0.79
N TRP A 107 8.13 8.98 1.87
CA TRP A 107 7.58 9.91 2.88
C TRP A 107 8.67 10.68 3.60
N MET A 108 9.75 10.00 4.00
CA MET A 108 10.84 10.68 4.71
C MET A 108 11.56 11.69 3.81
N TYR A 109 11.61 11.44 2.51
CA TYR A 109 12.09 12.41 1.54
C TYR A 109 11.26 13.69 1.56
N GLN A 110 9.93 13.59 1.53
CA GLN A 110 9.05 14.76 1.60
C GLN A 110 9.28 15.55 2.90
N VAL A 111 9.37 14.85 4.04
CA VAL A 111 9.65 15.49 5.35
C VAL A 111 11.00 16.22 5.33
N LYS A 112 12.07 15.61 4.82
CA LYS A 112 13.40 16.22 4.72
C LYS A 112 13.45 17.40 3.74
N ALA A 113 12.62 17.36 2.71
CA ALA A 113 12.45 18.46 1.77
C ALA A 113 11.59 19.63 2.33
N GLY A 114 11.16 19.55 3.60
CA GLY A 114 10.41 20.61 4.28
C GLY A 114 8.90 20.56 4.06
N ALA A 115 8.35 19.43 3.61
CA ALA A 115 6.92 19.28 3.42
C ALA A 115 6.15 19.42 4.75
N THR A 116 5.11 20.21 4.76
CA THR A 116 4.14 20.36 5.87
C THR A 116 2.85 19.59 5.63
N THR A 117 2.68 19.10 4.42
CA THR A 117 1.53 18.31 3.94
C THR A 117 2.05 17.20 3.03
N THR A 118 1.28 16.13 2.83
CA THR A 118 1.64 15.11 1.84
C THR A 118 1.43 15.61 0.42
N TRP A 119 2.32 15.22 -0.48
CA TRP A 119 2.29 15.65 -1.87
C TRP A 119 1.45 14.70 -2.72
N GLU A 120 1.05 15.16 -3.88
CA GLU A 120 0.31 14.36 -4.88
C GLU A 120 1.19 13.28 -5.53
N ARG A 121 2.48 13.57 -5.66
CA ARG A 121 3.47 12.68 -6.29
C ARG A 121 4.67 12.51 -5.38
N TRP A 122 5.28 11.33 -5.44
CA TRP A 122 6.48 11.02 -4.67
C TRP A 122 7.66 11.94 -4.98
N ASP A 123 7.75 12.35 -6.25
CA ASP A 123 8.81 13.16 -6.84
C ASP A 123 8.33 14.57 -7.22
N ALA A 124 7.30 15.09 -6.55
CA ALA A 124 6.74 16.42 -6.82
C ALA A 124 7.80 17.53 -6.75
N LEU A 125 8.73 17.43 -5.79
CA LEU A 125 9.95 18.21 -5.72
C LEU A 125 11.13 17.28 -5.98
N GLN A 126 12.01 17.65 -6.91
CA GLN A 126 13.21 16.88 -7.22
C GLN A 126 14.37 17.22 -6.28
N GLN A 127 15.43 16.42 -6.29
CA GLN A 127 16.59 16.63 -5.42
C GLN A 127 17.35 17.93 -5.69
N ASP A 128 17.26 18.47 -6.91
CA ASP A 128 17.84 19.76 -7.29
C ASP A 128 16.96 20.97 -6.91
N GLY A 129 15.82 20.71 -6.23
CA GLY A 129 14.88 21.75 -5.83
C GLY A 129 13.89 22.16 -6.91
N THR A 130 13.92 21.55 -8.08
CA THR A 130 12.95 21.85 -9.14
C THR A 130 11.63 21.11 -8.93
N VAL A 131 10.52 21.77 -9.29
CA VAL A 131 9.21 21.13 -9.30
C VAL A 131 9.10 20.21 -10.51
N ASN A 132 8.70 18.97 -10.26
CA ASN A 132 8.48 18.00 -11.32
C ASN A 132 7.13 18.25 -12.02
N GLU A 133 7.15 19.10 -13.01
CA GLU A 133 6.02 19.37 -13.89
C GLU A 133 5.79 18.18 -14.83
N SER A 134 4.93 17.23 -14.39
CA SER A 134 4.63 16.05 -15.21
C SER A 134 3.87 16.41 -16.47
N LYS A 135 4.42 16.07 -17.61
CA LYS A 135 3.74 16.12 -18.91
C LYS A 135 2.65 15.03 -19.07
N MET A 136 2.49 14.14 -18.10
CA MET A 136 1.58 12.98 -18.22
C MET A 136 0.09 13.33 -18.17
N SER A 137 -0.30 14.45 -17.57
CA SER A 137 -1.71 14.84 -17.47
C SER A 137 -2.14 15.97 -18.41
N GLY A 138 -1.22 16.50 -19.24
CA GLY A 138 -1.52 17.67 -20.08
C GLY A 138 -1.60 18.98 -19.31
N ASP A 139 -1.78 18.93 -17.99
CA ASP A 139 -1.75 20.06 -17.09
C ASP A 139 -0.44 20.00 -16.32
N ASN A 140 0.42 20.98 -16.48
CA ASN A 140 1.71 21.11 -15.77
C ASN A 140 1.52 21.39 -14.28
N MET A 141 0.49 20.78 -13.65
CA MET A 141 0.15 20.98 -12.25
C MET A 141 0.56 19.81 -11.40
N VAL A 142 1.12 20.10 -10.23
CA VAL A 142 1.35 19.14 -9.16
C VAL A 142 0.90 19.78 -7.84
N SER A 143 0.15 19.04 -7.05
CA SER A 143 -0.28 19.51 -5.73
C SER A 143 0.73 19.12 -4.67
N PHE A 144 1.15 20.10 -3.85
CA PHE A 144 1.91 19.87 -2.62
C PHE A 144 1.02 19.64 -1.40
N ASN A 145 -0.31 19.62 -1.59
CA ASN A 145 -1.27 19.34 -0.54
C ASN A 145 -2.33 18.35 -1.05
N HIS A 146 -2.01 17.06 -1.02
CA HIS A 146 -2.86 15.99 -1.50
C HIS A 146 -3.00 14.88 -0.46
N TYR A 147 -4.23 14.50 -0.12
CA TYR A 147 -4.52 13.60 1.01
C TYR A 147 -4.06 12.16 0.85
N SER A 148 -3.94 11.65 -0.37
CA SER A 148 -3.85 10.19 -0.63
C SER A 148 -2.67 9.51 0.06
N PHE A 149 -1.50 10.12 0.06
CA PHE A 149 -0.32 9.55 0.72
C PHE A 149 -0.34 9.71 2.23
N GLY A 150 -1.24 10.53 2.77
CA GLY A 150 -1.54 10.61 4.21
C GLY A 150 -2.15 9.33 4.79
N SER A 151 -2.57 8.39 3.95
CA SER A 151 -2.98 7.03 4.34
C SER A 151 -1.90 6.26 5.14
N VAL A 152 -0.64 6.70 5.12
CA VAL A 152 0.43 6.21 5.99
C VAL A 152 0.09 6.31 7.48
N GLY A 153 -0.79 7.22 7.89
CA GLY A 153 -1.30 7.33 9.25
C GLY A 153 -1.87 6.02 9.80
N LYS A 154 -2.44 5.18 8.93
CA LYS A 154 -2.90 3.84 9.27
C LYS A 154 -1.75 2.94 9.80
N LEU A 155 -0.55 3.06 9.21
CA LEU A 155 0.62 2.31 9.68
C LEU A 155 1.00 2.73 11.09
N TYR A 156 0.97 4.02 11.39
CA TYR A 156 1.33 4.55 12.71
C TYR A 156 0.46 3.95 13.81
N TYR A 157 -0.86 3.98 13.64
CA TYR A 157 -1.78 3.44 14.63
C TYR A 157 -1.82 1.91 14.64
N GLN A 158 -1.97 1.27 13.49
CA GLN A 158 -2.23 -0.16 13.44
C GLN A 158 -0.99 -1.05 13.53
N TYR A 159 0.19 -0.52 13.22
CA TYR A 159 1.42 -1.31 13.19
C TYR A 159 2.49 -0.79 14.15
N ILE A 160 2.80 0.50 14.14
CA ILE A 160 3.81 1.04 15.05
C ILE A 160 3.27 1.03 16.48
N LEU A 161 2.14 1.67 16.76
CA LEU A 161 1.42 1.54 18.05
C LEU A 161 0.77 0.17 18.23
N GLY A 162 0.45 -0.49 17.12
CA GLY A 162 -0.12 -1.82 17.10
C GLY A 162 -1.57 -1.93 17.54
N ILE A 163 -2.34 -0.84 17.49
CA ILE A 163 -3.74 -0.79 17.93
C ILE A 163 -4.65 -1.16 16.77
N LYS A 164 -5.21 -2.38 16.78
CA LYS A 164 -6.09 -2.88 15.72
C LYS A 164 -7.46 -3.28 16.27
N PRO A 165 -8.58 -2.89 15.64
CA PRO A 165 -9.87 -3.46 15.96
C PRO A 165 -9.94 -4.92 15.52
N ILE A 166 -10.37 -5.81 16.41
CA ILE A 166 -10.67 -7.22 16.11
C ILE A 166 -12.16 -7.38 15.78
N GLU A 167 -12.99 -6.61 16.46
CA GLU A 167 -14.43 -6.59 16.23
C GLU A 167 -14.91 -5.17 15.89
N PRO A 168 -15.98 -5.04 15.08
CA PRO A 168 -16.53 -3.73 14.74
C PRO A 168 -16.83 -2.87 15.97
N GLY A 169 -16.59 -1.56 15.84
CA GLY A 169 -16.81 -0.61 16.92
C GLY A 169 -15.79 -0.72 18.06
N PHE A 170 -14.61 -1.30 17.81
CA PHE A 170 -13.56 -1.51 18.82
C PHE A 170 -14.03 -2.29 20.06
N LYS A 171 -15.05 -3.13 19.92
CA LYS A 171 -15.54 -4.00 21.03
C LYS A 171 -14.45 -4.93 21.52
N LYS A 172 -13.55 -5.33 20.63
CA LYS A 172 -12.36 -6.08 20.94
C LYS A 172 -11.19 -5.52 20.15
N ILE A 173 -10.10 -5.26 20.83
CA ILE A 173 -8.88 -4.68 20.25
C ILE A 173 -7.71 -5.63 20.43
N LYS A 174 -6.77 -5.55 19.49
CA LYS A 174 -5.45 -6.16 19.59
C LYS A 174 -4.43 -5.04 19.77
N ILE A 175 -3.55 -5.17 20.75
CA ILE A 175 -2.40 -4.29 20.93
C ILE A 175 -1.16 -5.13 20.67
N GLN A 176 -0.49 -4.85 19.56
CA GLN A 176 0.73 -5.55 19.15
C GLN A 176 1.62 -4.58 18.37
N PRO A 177 2.45 -3.78 19.06
CA PRO A 177 3.37 -2.88 18.40
C PRO A 177 4.46 -3.64 17.64
N HIS A 178 4.90 -3.06 16.54
CA HIS A 178 6.10 -3.47 15.84
C HIS A 178 7.19 -2.45 16.13
N ILE A 179 8.26 -2.91 16.77
CA ILE A 179 9.38 -2.05 17.16
C ILE A 179 10.43 -2.09 16.06
N ASP A 180 10.95 -0.91 15.70
CA ASP A 180 12.10 -0.74 14.82
C ASP A 180 13.10 0.19 15.53
N ASP A 181 14.34 -0.24 15.65
CA ASP A 181 15.41 0.44 16.37
C ASP A 181 15.80 1.81 15.78
N ARG A 182 15.39 2.08 14.56
CA ARG A 182 15.55 3.39 13.90
C ARG A 182 14.53 4.42 14.37
N ILE A 183 13.46 3.97 15.03
CA ILE A 183 12.44 4.85 15.62
C ILE A 183 12.67 4.90 17.13
N GLY A 184 13.30 5.99 17.61
CA GLY A 184 13.70 6.10 19.00
C GLY A 184 12.54 6.16 20.00
N HIS A 185 11.43 6.81 19.64
CA HIS A 185 10.22 6.93 20.48
C HIS A 185 8.98 7.09 19.62
N PHE A 186 7.92 6.42 20.03
CA PHE A 186 6.59 6.59 19.42
C PHE A 186 5.51 6.49 20.50
N SER A 187 4.59 7.46 20.52
CA SER A 187 3.46 7.48 21.44
C SER A 187 2.20 7.94 20.72
N GLY A 188 1.06 7.52 21.20
CA GLY A 188 -0.24 7.91 20.66
C GLY A 188 -1.39 7.50 21.59
N SER A 189 -2.51 8.18 21.47
CA SER A 189 -3.73 7.95 22.23
C SER A 189 -4.96 8.01 21.32
#